data_e73a7eb0a2929e58741abaed004925f6
#
_entry.id   e73a7eb0a2929e58741abaed004925f6
#
_cell.length_a   1.000
_cell.length_b   1.000
_cell.length_c   1.000
_cell.angle_alpha   90.00
_cell.angle_beta   90.00
_cell.angle_gamma   90.00
#
_symmetry.space_group_name_H-M   'P 1'
#
loop_
_entity.id
_entity.type
_entity.pdbx_description
1 polymer ?
#
loop_
_entity_poly.entity_id
_entity_poly.type
_entity_poly.pdbx_seq_one_letter_code
_entity_poly.pdbx_strand_id
1 'polypeptide(L)'
;MILGVGSSGYVGALRHAFVGNGTQLWSGNGITSSVAAANSGSFAIGYAESDSFFNISGDGTATFSDQVVSAQAVLLKFTYHGDFNLDGQTNLGDYSILASRFNTAQLWTGGDSNYDGFNDLGDFGLLAANYNAGVGAQWRPGPHALPPLAELYIAMLDTPAIYWEAKSSPSIWRLFEPFESMNLGAPPPVPAYLLARGIPEPASGLCGLIWCASALSRRVRRRRASA
;
A
#
# COMPACT_ATOMS: atom_id res chain seq x y z
N MET A 1 4.41 -26.02 0.86
CA MET A 1 3.38 -26.77 1.63
C MET A 1 2.05 -26.49 0.96
N ILE A 2 1.43 -27.51 0.35
CA ILE A 2 0.13 -27.36 -0.32
C ILE A 2 -0.93 -27.57 0.74
N LEU A 3 -1.62 -26.51 1.14
CA LEU A 3 -2.78 -26.60 2.01
C LEU A 3 -4.04 -26.61 1.13
N GLY A 4 -4.60 -27.79 0.91
CA GLY A 4 -5.92 -27.95 0.32
C GLY A 4 -7.01 -27.69 1.36
N VAL A 5 -7.23 -26.43 1.72
CA VAL A 5 -8.37 -26.02 2.57
C VAL A 5 -8.89 -24.74 1.95
N GLY A 6 -10.21 -24.64 1.81
CA GLY A 6 -10.83 -23.47 1.19
C GLY A 6 -10.29 -22.15 1.73
N SER A 7 -10.34 -21.12 0.91
CA SER A 7 -9.68 -19.80 1.06
C SER A 7 -9.72 -19.14 2.44
N SER A 8 -10.68 -19.47 3.28
CA SER A 8 -10.81 -18.90 4.64
C SER A 8 -9.83 -19.46 5.69
N GLY A 9 -9.31 -20.66 5.50
CA GLY A 9 -8.50 -21.35 6.53
C GLY A 9 -7.09 -20.78 6.68
N TYR A 10 -6.37 -20.54 5.60
CA TYR A 10 -5.02 -20.00 5.64
C TYR A 10 -4.98 -18.48 5.94
N VAL A 11 -5.98 -17.73 5.49
CA VAL A 11 -6.14 -16.31 5.84
C VAL A 11 -6.35 -16.16 7.35
N GLY A 12 -7.23 -16.97 7.93
CA GLY A 12 -7.42 -17.01 9.38
C GLY A 12 -6.14 -17.39 10.13
N ALA A 13 -5.36 -18.36 9.62
CA ALA A 13 -4.09 -18.75 10.22
C ALA A 13 -3.03 -17.64 10.14
N LEU A 14 -2.97 -16.87 9.06
CA LEU A 14 -2.09 -15.71 8.94
C LEU A 14 -2.52 -14.59 9.88
N ARG A 15 -3.81 -14.25 9.90
CA ARG A 15 -4.35 -13.24 10.81
C ARG A 15 -4.10 -13.58 12.27
N HIS A 16 -4.36 -14.81 12.70
CA HIS A 16 -4.10 -15.25 14.07
C HIS A 16 -2.62 -15.16 14.44
N ALA A 17 -1.73 -15.52 13.52
CA ALA A 17 -0.30 -15.40 13.72
C ALA A 17 0.13 -13.93 13.83
N PHE A 18 -0.37 -13.09 12.95
CA PHE A 18 -0.04 -11.66 12.88
C PHE A 18 -0.52 -10.89 14.11
N VAL A 19 -1.80 -10.99 14.45
CA VAL A 19 -2.38 -10.27 15.59
C VAL A 19 -1.79 -10.76 16.93
N GLY A 20 -1.39 -12.03 16.99
CA GLY A 20 -0.83 -12.63 18.19
C GLY A 20 -1.78 -12.56 19.36
N ASN A 21 -1.24 -12.27 20.53
CA ASN A 21 -2.00 -12.05 21.77
C ASN A 21 -2.34 -10.56 22.01
N GLY A 22 -2.23 -9.72 20.99
CA GLY A 22 -2.50 -8.28 21.05
C GLY A 22 -1.34 -7.41 21.55
N THR A 23 -0.24 -8.01 21.98
CA THR A 23 0.93 -7.28 22.51
C THR A 23 2.16 -7.40 21.61
N GLN A 24 2.26 -8.47 20.83
CA GLN A 24 3.38 -8.72 19.93
C GLN A 24 2.87 -9.33 18.64
N LEU A 25 3.13 -8.67 17.51
CA LEU A 25 2.78 -9.17 16.19
C LEU A 25 3.55 -10.44 15.87
N TRP A 26 2.96 -11.32 15.07
CA TRP A 26 3.51 -12.63 14.68
C TRP A 26 3.78 -13.61 15.83
N SER A 27 3.18 -13.40 17.01
CA SER A 27 3.32 -14.27 18.17
C SER A 27 2.17 -15.27 18.36
N GLY A 28 1.15 -15.20 17.52
CA GLY A 28 -0.03 -16.07 17.58
C GLY A 28 0.21 -17.44 16.93
N ASN A 29 -0.77 -18.35 17.16
CA ASN A 29 -0.77 -19.64 16.49
C ASN A 29 -1.20 -19.49 15.02
N GLY A 30 -0.54 -20.22 14.13
CA GLY A 30 -0.88 -20.21 12.72
C GLY A 30 0.33 -20.23 11.80
N ILE A 31 0.21 -19.60 10.64
CA ILE A 31 1.31 -19.44 9.69
C ILE A 31 2.11 -18.19 10.09
N THR A 32 3.30 -18.36 10.60
CA THR A 32 4.14 -17.30 11.15
C THR A 32 5.55 -17.30 10.53
N SER A 33 6.29 -16.22 10.77
CA SER A 33 7.68 -16.06 10.40
C SER A 33 8.45 -15.41 11.56
N SER A 34 9.52 -16.07 12.02
CA SER A 34 10.39 -15.50 13.07
C SER A 34 11.08 -14.21 12.62
N VAL A 35 11.37 -14.06 11.32
CA VAL A 35 11.97 -12.85 10.75
C VAL A 35 10.94 -11.73 10.73
N ALA A 36 9.69 -12.00 10.33
CA ALA A 36 8.60 -11.02 10.41
C ALA A 36 8.32 -10.64 11.87
N ALA A 37 8.34 -11.58 12.82
CA ALA A 37 8.18 -11.29 14.23
C ALA A 37 9.25 -10.34 14.79
N ALA A 38 10.51 -10.52 14.36
CA ALA A 38 11.62 -9.65 14.77
C ALA A 38 11.55 -8.25 14.12
N ASN A 39 10.84 -8.09 12.99
CA ASN A 39 10.75 -6.85 12.21
C ASN A 39 9.32 -6.64 11.72
N SER A 40 8.37 -6.67 12.62
CA SER A 40 6.92 -6.73 12.34
C SER A 40 6.34 -5.48 11.65
N GLY A 41 7.07 -4.37 11.64
CA GLY A 41 6.70 -3.17 10.88
C GLY A 41 7.19 -3.17 9.43
N SER A 42 8.11 -4.12 9.09
CA SER A 42 8.70 -4.15 7.74
C SER A 42 8.32 -5.40 6.97
N PHE A 43 8.32 -6.57 7.60
CA PHE A 43 8.13 -7.83 6.91
C PHE A 43 6.80 -8.50 7.24
N ALA A 44 6.28 -9.19 6.23
CA ALA A 44 5.02 -9.89 6.27
C ALA A 44 5.06 -11.20 5.45
N ILE A 45 3.97 -11.94 5.46
CA ILE A 45 3.75 -13.08 4.58
C ILE A 45 2.63 -12.71 3.61
N GLY A 46 2.99 -12.24 2.43
CA GLY A 46 2.04 -12.00 1.36
C GLY A 46 1.45 -13.31 0.85
N TYR A 47 0.20 -13.26 0.39
CA TYR A 47 -0.50 -14.46 -0.10
C TYR A 47 -1.41 -14.15 -1.27
N ALA A 48 -1.62 -15.17 -2.09
CA ALA A 48 -2.58 -15.14 -3.21
C ALA A 48 -3.13 -16.56 -3.50
N GLU A 49 -4.27 -16.62 -4.16
CA GLU A 49 -4.74 -17.83 -4.83
C GLU A 49 -4.23 -17.80 -6.27
N SER A 50 -3.60 -18.90 -6.70
CA SER A 50 -2.88 -18.92 -7.99
C SER A 50 -3.80 -18.79 -9.20
N ASP A 51 -5.05 -19.25 -9.12
CA ASP A 51 -6.05 -19.13 -10.17
C ASP A 51 -6.37 -17.67 -10.49
N SER A 52 -6.70 -16.89 -9.47
CA SER A 52 -7.01 -15.47 -9.61
C SER A 52 -5.78 -14.60 -9.84
N PHE A 53 -4.65 -14.95 -9.22
CA PHE A 53 -3.40 -14.19 -9.34
C PHE A 53 -2.79 -14.26 -10.75
N PHE A 54 -2.80 -15.45 -11.37
CA PHE A 54 -2.28 -15.70 -12.71
C PHE A 54 -3.36 -15.79 -13.78
N ASN A 55 -4.65 -15.67 -13.40
CA ASN A 55 -5.79 -15.89 -14.30
C ASN A 55 -5.72 -17.27 -14.99
N ILE A 56 -5.47 -18.33 -14.23
CA ILE A 56 -5.39 -19.72 -14.70
C ILE A 56 -6.54 -20.54 -14.10
N SER A 57 -6.96 -21.61 -14.79
CA SER A 57 -8.06 -22.48 -14.33
C SER A 57 -7.83 -23.92 -14.73
N GLY A 58 -8.56 -24.85 -14.12
CA GLY A 58 -8.49 -26.28 -14.40
C GLY A 58 -7.08 -26.85 -14.16
N ASP A 59 -6.51 -27.46 -15.19
CA ASP A 59 -5.14 -28.01 -15.15
C ASP A 59 -4.07 -26.99 -15.52
N GLY A 60 -4.43 -25.69 -15.58
CA GLY A 60 -3.52 -24.61 -15.86
C GLY A 60 -2.41 -24.51 -14.82
N THR A 61 -1.21 -24.12 -15.28
CA THR A 61 -0.04 -23.90 -14.43
C THR A 61 0.59 -22.56 -14.72
N ALA A 62 1.30 -22.00 -13.70
CA ALA A 62 2.10 -20.79 -13.83
C ALA A 62 3.42 -20.96 -13.08
N THR A 63 4.31 -19.98 -13.20
CA THR A 63 5.56 -19.95 -12.43
C THR A 63 5.50 -18.87 -11.37
N PHE A 64 5.74 -19.23 -10.11
CA PHE A 64 5.84 -18.31 -8.99
C PHE A 64 7.14 -18.55 -8.23
N SER A 65 8.01 -17.55 -8.14
CA SER A 65 9.32 -17.65 -7.48
C SER A 65 10.10 -18.91 -7.95
N ASP A 66 10.21 -19.08 -9.26
CA ASP A 66 10.88 -20.20 -9.95
C ASP A 66 10.27 -21.60 -9.70
N GLN A 67 9.06 -21.67 -9.12
CA GLN A 67 8.33 -22.92 -8.92
C GLN A 67 7.09 -22.97 -9.80
N VAL A 68 6.82 -24.14 -10.40
CA VAL A 68 5.58 -24.38 -11.13
C VAL A 68 4.46 -24.61 -10.12
N VAL A 69 3.37 -23.87 -10.27
CA VAL A 69 2.17 -23.94 -9.41
C VAL A 69 0.93 -24.25 -10.24
N SER A 70 0.00 -25.03 -9.69
CA SER A 70 -1.30 -25.31 -10.30
C SER A 70 -2.34 -24.22 -9.97
N ALA A 71 -3.46 -24.23 -10.69
CA ALA A 71 -4.56 -23.29 -10.47
C ALA A 71 -5.17 -23.35 -9.05
N GLN A 72 -5.08 -24.51 -8.35
CA GLN A 72 -5.61 -24.64 -6.98
C GLN A 72 -4.57 -24.34 -5.89
N ALA A 73 -3.39 -23.82 -6.23
CA ALA A 73 -2.35 -23.56 -5.25
C ALA A 73 -2.62 -22.26 -4.48
N VAL A 74 -2.29 -22.29 -3.19
CA VAL A 74 -2.15 -21.06 -2.38
C VAL A 74 -0.69 -20.65 -2.38
N LEU A 75 -0.43 -19.43 -2.80
CA LEU A 75 0.88 -18.83 -2.86
C LEU A 75 1.15 -18.12 -1.53
N LEU A 76 2.29 -18.39 -0.91
CA LEU A 76 2.76 -17.69 0.28
C LEU A 76 4.17 -17.22 0.03
N LYS A 77 4.43 -15.93 0.23
CA LYS A 77 5.73 -15.30 0.03
C LYS A 77 6.11 -14.45 1.23
N PHE A 78 7.29 -14.69 1.78
CA PHE A 78 7.89 -13.74 2.71
C PHE A 78 8.28 -12.48 1.94
N THR A 79 7.76 -11.33 2.35
CA THR A 79 7.95 -10.07 1.65
C THR A 79 7.79 -8.88 2.59
N TYR A 80 7.75 -7.66 2.05
CA TYR A 80 7.50 -6.43 2.78
C TYR A 80 6.00 -6.16 2.94
N HIS A 81 5.61 -5.47 4.00
CA HIS A 81 4.28 -4.89 4.08
C HIS A 81 4.06 -3.95 2.89
N GLY A 82 2.91 -4.08 2.24
CA GLY A 82 2.57 -3.28 1.07
C GLY A 82 3.03 -3.84 -0.28
N ASP A 83 3.74 -4.98 -0.35
CA ASP A 83 4.02 -5.70 -1.60
C ASP A 83 2.78 -6.52 -2.01
N PHE A 84 1.81 -5.87 -2.64
CA PHE A 84 0.52 -6.48 -2.99
C PHE A 84 0.57 -7.29 -4.28
N ASN A 85 1.50 -7.00 -5.17
CA ASN A 85 1.71 -7.76 -6.40
C ASN A 85 2.70 -8.91 -6.24
N LEU A 86 3.26 -9.11 -5.04
CA LEU A 86 4.20 -10.17 -4.69
C LEU A 86 5.48 -10.18 -5.55
N ASP A 87 5.92 -9.03 -6.05
CA ASP A 87 7.17 -8.94 -6.82
C ASP A 87 8.42 -8.85 -5.92
N GLY A 88 8.25 -8.58 -4.62
CA GLY A 88 9.32 -8.44 -3.64
C GLY A 88 9.72 -6.99 -3.41
N GLN A 89 8.98 -6.05 -3.93
CA GLN A 89 9.19 -4.62 -3.76
C GLN A 89 7.90 -3.97 -3.25
N THR A 90 8.03 -2.86 -2.55
CA THR A 90 6.88 -1.99 -2.22
C THR A 90 7.06 -0.66 -2.94
N ASN A 91 6.23 -0.39 -3.95
CA ASN A 91 6.43 0.74 -4.86
C ASN A 91 5.09 1.35 -5.34
N LEU A 92 5.16 2.21 -6.36
CA LEU A 92 3.96 2.88 -6.91
C LEU A 92 2.96 1.89 -7.54
N GLY A 93 3.42 0.73 -8.01
CA GLY A 93 2.54 -0.34 -8.51
C GLY A 93 1.59 -0.83 -7.42
N ASP A 94 2.14 -1.08 -6.22
CA ASP A 94 1.37 -1.53 -5.06
C ASP A 94 0.43 -0.44 -4.54
N TYR A 95 0.91 0.81 -4.49
CA TYR A 95 0.03 1.93 -4.16
C TYR A 95 -1.17 2.00 -5.12
N SER A 96 -0.97 1.75 -6.41
CA SER A 96 -2.06 1.75 -7.39
C SER A 96 -3.09 0.64 -7.12
N ILE A 97 -2.65 -0.53 -6.66
CA ILE A 97 -3.52 -1.62 -6.23
C ILE A 97 -4.35 -1.18 -5.01
N LEU A 98 -3.69 -0.66 -3.97
CA LEU A 98 -4.35 -0.16 -2.77
C LEU A 98 -5.36 0.94 -3.11
N ALA A 99 -4.95 1.97 -3.86
CA ALA A 99 -5.77 3.12 -4.19
C ALA A 99 -7.02 2.74 -5.00
N SER A 100 -6.90 1.78 -5.91
CA SER A 100 -8.03 1.33 -6.75
C SER A 100 -9.14 0.60 -5.97
N ARG A 101 -8.85 0.11 -4.78
CA ARG A 101 -9.75 -0.69 -3.93
C ARG A 101 -9.88 -0.14 -2.52
N PHE A 102 -9.52 1.12 -2.30
CA PHE A 102 -9.53 1.75 -0.99
C PHE A 102 -10.93 1.77 -0.36
N ASN A 103 -11.03 1.53 0.94
CA ASN A 103 -12.27 1.40 1.70
C ASN A 103 -13.19 0.23 1.27
N THR A 104 -12.61 -0.85 0.76
CA THR A 104 -13.37 -2.06 0.41
C THR A 104 -12.80 -3.29 1.10
N ALA A 105 -13.66 -4.32 1.27
CA ALA A 105 -13.20 -5.61 1.76
C ALA A 105 -12.26 -6.26 0.74
N GLN A 106 -11.06 -6.59 1.16
CA GLN A 106 -10.01 -7.13 0.30
C GLN A 106 -9.20 -8.23 1.00
N LEU A 107 -8.40 -8.92 0.20
CA LEU A 107 -7.32 -9.79 0.63
C LEU A 107 -5.97 -9.12 0.33
N TRP A 108 -4.86 -9.80 0.62
CA TRP A 108 -3.50 -9.26 0.41
C TRP A 108 -3.32 -8.60 -0.96
N THR A 109 -3.61 -9.30 -2.05
CA THR A 109 -3.46 -8.78 -3.41
C THR A 109 -4.44 -7.67 -3.78
N GLY A 110 -5.31 -7.31 -2.89
CA GLY A 110 -6.25 -6.18 -3.01
C GLY A 110 -5.92 -5.03 -2.09
N GLY A 111 -4.86 -5.12 -1.27
CA GLY A 111 -4.41 -4.03 -0.42
C GLY A 111 -4.51 -4.29 1.09
N ASP A 112 -4.97 -5.47 1.55
CA ASP A 112 -5.05 -5.83 2.97
C ASP A 112 -3.68 -6.31 3.48
N SER A 113 -2.88 -5.41 4.01
CA SER A 113 -1.53 -5.70 4.52
C SER A 113 -1.50 -6.08 6.00
N ASN A 114 -2.54 -5.73 6.76
CA ASN A 114 -2.67 -6.02 8.18
C ASN A 114 -3.54 -7.24 8.47
N TYR A 115 -4.06 -7.90 7.43
CA TYR A 115 -4.90 -9.11 7.45
C TYR A 115 -6.25 -8.92 8.18
N ASP A 116 -6.79 -7.72 8.28
CA ASP A 116 -8.08 -7.48 8.92
C ASP A 116 -9.28 -7.69 7.99
N GLY A 117 -9.01 -7.88 6.70
CA GLY A 117 -10.00 -8.15 5.67
C GLY A 117 -10.51 -6.90 4.95
N PHE A 118 -9.93 -5.76 5.23
CA PHE A 118 -10.24 -4.50 4.57
C PHE A 118 -8.97 -3.87 3.99
N ASN A 119 -9.13 -3.02 3.00
CA ASN A 119 -8.09 -2.15 2.50
C ASN A 119 -8.42 -0.73 2.95
N ASP A 120 -7.70 -0.23 3.94
CA ASP A 120 -7.97 1.07 4.56
C ASP A 120 -6.69 1.86 4.91
N LEU A 121 -6.83 2.86 5.80
CA LEU A 121 -5.72 3.72 6.20
C LEU A 121 -4.63 2.97 6.98
N GLY A 122 -4.97 1.87 7.66
CA GLY A 122 -4.01 1.00 8.35
C GLY A 122 -3.02 0.39 7.35
N ASP A 123 -3.53 -0.12 6.22
CA ASP A 123 -2.73 -0.72 5.14
C ASP A 123 -1.91 0.32 4.40
N PHE A 124 -2.52 1.48 4.13
CA PHE A 124 -1.79 2.60 3.56
C PHE A 124 -0.61 3.02 4.45
N GLY A 125 -0.80 3.04 5.76
CA GLY A 125 0.28 3.34 6.72
C GLY A 125 1.42 2.34 6.64
N LEU A 126 1.12 1.04 6.53
CA LEU A 126 2.12 -0.02 6.36
C LEU A 126 2.84 0.09 5.02
N LEU A 127 2.12 0.34 3.91
CA LEU A 127 2.72 0.58 2.61
C LEU A 127 3.64 1.80 2.64
N ALA A 128 3.18 2.94 3.17
CA ALA A 128 3.95 4.18 3.22
C ALA A 128 5.23 4.05 4.04
N ALA A 129 5.17 3.33 5.18
CA ALA A 129 6.34 3.07 6.03
C ALA A 129 7.39 2.18 5.34
N ASN A 130 6.99 1.36 4.36
CA ASN A 130 7.86 0.45 3.63
C ASN A 130 8.07 0.85 2.16
N TYR A 131 7.66 2.05 1.77
CA TYR A 131 7.76 2.49 0.38
C TYR A 131 9.22 2.48 -0.11
N ASN A 132 9.44 1.89 -1.28
CA ASN A 132 10.73 1.54 -1.88
C ASN A 132 11.53 0.45 -1.13
N ALA A 133 10.94 -0.28 -0.18
CA ALA A 133 11.56 -1.49 0.32
C ALA A 133 11.69 -2.54 -0.81
N GLY A 134 12.78 -3.31 -0.79
CA GLY A 134 13.06 -4.33 -1.81
C GLY A 134 13.58 -3.78 -3.13
N VAL A 135 13.45 -2.50 -3.41
CA VAL A 135 14.07 -1.87 -4.58
C VAL A 135 15.57 -1.83 -4.33
N GLY A 136 16.34 -2.59 -5.12
CA GLY A 136 17.78 -2.71 -4.96
C GLY A 136 18.46 -1.35 -4.89
N ALA A 137 19.64 -1.30 -4.26
CA ALA A 137 20.43 -0.10 -3.96
C ALA A 137 20.81 0.79 -5.17
N GLN A 138 20.17 0.61 -6.30
CA GLN A 138 20.39 1.35 -7.54
C GLN A 138 19.53 2.60 -7.71
N TRP A 139 18.56 2.85 -6.79
CA TRP A 139 17.85 4.11 -6.86
C TRP A 139 18.76 5.24 -6.34
N ARG A 140 19.49 5.85 -7.26
CA ARG A 140 20.12 7.14 -7.02
C ARG A 140 19.26 8.19 -7.71
N PRO A 141 18.58 9.09 -6.96
CA PRO A 141 17.91 10.20 -7.58
C PRO A 141 18.91 10.98 -8.38
N GLY A 142 18.64 11.16 -9.67
CA GLY A 142 19.30 12.22 -10.42
C GLY A 142 18.99 13.57 -9.77
N PRO A 143 19.73 14.64 -10.07
CA PRO A 143 19.58 15.95 -9.43
C PRO A 143 18.19 16.58 -9.52
N HIS A 144 17.25 15.93 -10.21
CA HIS A 144 15.85 16.35 -10.39
C HIS A 144 14.83 15.24 -10.04
N ALA A 145 15.28 14.12 -9.49
CA ALA A 145 14.36 13.05 -9.06
C ALA A 145 13.79 13.40 -7.67
N LEU A 146 12.47 13.23 -7.53
CA LEU A 146 11.82 13.41 -6.24
C LEU A 146 12.26 12.29 -5.28
N PRO A 147 12.35 12.56 -3.97
CA PRO A 147 12.50 11.51 -2.97
C PRO A 147 11.37 10.48 -3.09
N PRO A 148 11.61 9.21 -2.72
CA PRO A 148 10.61 8.15 -2.85
C PRO A 148 9.23 8.48 -2.26
N LEU A 149 9.20 8.98 -1.02
CA LEU A 149 7.95 9.39 -0.38
C LEU A 149 7.27 10.58 -1.08
N ALA A 150 8.01 11.41 -1.82
CA ALA A 150 7.40 12.49 -2.59
C ALA A 150 6.59 11.95 -3.78
N GLU A 151 7.02 10.86 -4.42
CA GLU A 151 6.25 10.20 -5.47
C GLU A 151 4.95 9.63 -4.91
N LEU A 152 5.01 8.99 -3.74
CA LEU A 152 3.83 8.50 -3.04
C LEU A 152 2.90 9.65 -2.63
N TYR A 153 3.45 10.76 -2.13
CA TYR A 153 2.67 11.96 -1.79
C TYR A 153 1.93 12.52 -2.99
N ILE A 154 2.60 12.64 -4.15
CA ILE A 154 1.96 13.11 -5.39
C ILE A 154 0.85 12.17 -5.84
N ALA A 155 1.08 10.85 -5.78
CA ALA A 155 0.06 9.87 -6.11
C ALA A 155 -1.13 9.93 -5.16
N MET A 156 -0.89 10.15 -3.86
CA MET A 156 -1.92 10.33 -2.84
C MET A 156 -2.80 11.56 -3.11
N LEU A 157 -2.24 12.64 -3.63
CA LEU A 157 -3.01 13.84 -4.02
C LEU A 157 -4.06 13.54 -5.10
N ASP A 158 -3.83 12.53 -5.94
CA ASP A 158 -4.79 12.07 -6.95
C ASP A 158 -5.85 11.12 -6.37
N THR A 159 -5.75 10.74 -5.09
CA THR A 159 -6.68 9.84 -4.38
C THR A 159 -7.27 10.55 -3.15
N PRO A 160 -8.35 11.33 -3.33
CA PRO A 160 -8.89 12.20 -2.28
C PRO A 160 -9.19 11.49 -0.96
N ALA A 161 -9.73 10.28 -1.01
CA ALA A 161 -10.07 9.52 0.20
C ALA A 161 -8.82 9.26 1.06
N ILE A 162 -7.75 8.75 0.44
CA ILE A 162 -6.49 8.45 1.14
C ILE A 162 -5.83 9.73 1.65
N TYR A 163 -5.78 10.78 0.84
CA TYR A 163 -5.19 12.06 1.24
C TYR A 163 -5.82 12.63 2.52
N TRP A 164 -7.15 12.73 2.56
CA TRP A 164 -7.83 13.33 3.69
C TRP A 164 -7.81 12.44 4.94
N GLU A 165 -7.89 11.14 4.79
CA GLU A 165 -7.76 10.23 5.92
C GLU A 165 -6.32 10.21 6.46
N ALA A 166 -5.30 10.19 5.61
CA ALA A 166 -3.92 10.29 6.03
C ALA A 166 -3.64 11.62 6.76
N LYS A 167 -4.18 12.73 6.27
CA LYS A 167 -4.04 14.06 6.90
C LYS A 167 -4.68 14.11 8.29
N SER A 168 -5.72 13.37 8.53
CA SER A 168 -6.37 13.27 9.86
C SER A 168 -5.67 12.34 10.83
N SER A 169 -4.68 11.56 10.38
CA SER A 169 -3.89 10.64 11.20
C SER A 169 -2.50 11.21 11.49
N PRO A 170 -2.22 11.67 12.75
CA PRO A 170 -0.94 12.32 13.07
C PRO A 170 0.29 11.45 12.81
N SER A 171 0.18 10.13 12.98
CA SER A 171 1.28 9.20 12.77
C SER A 171 1.66 9.03 11.29
N ILE A 172 0.66 8.97 10.42
CA ILE A 172 0.85 8.83 8.97
C ILE A 172 1.23 10.16 8.36
N TRP A 173 0.53 11.25 8.75
CA TRP A 173 0.77 12.57 8.18
C TRP A 173 2.20 13.06 8.38
N ARG A 174 2.84 12.76 9.51
CA ARG A 174 4.25 13.10 9.77
C ARG A 174 5.23 12.59 8.71
N LEU A 175 4.88 11.53 7.98
CA LEU A 175 5.71 11.03 6.88
C LEU A 175 5.72 12.01 5.68
N PHE A 176 4.68 12.81 5.54
CA PHE A 176 4.44 13.66 4.37
C PHE A 176 4.53 15.16 4.67
N GLU A 177 4.55 15.59 5.95
CA GLU A 177 4.71 17.01 6.33
C GLU A 177 5.84 17.74 5.57
N PRO A 178 7.04 17.14 5.36
CA PRO A 178 8.10 17.81 4.63
C PRO A 178 7.74 18.14 3.18
N PHE A 179 6.84 17.35 2.56
CA PHE A 179 6.47 17.50 1.15
C PHE A 179 5.33 18.52 0.95
N GLU A 180 4.50 18.76 1.96
CA GLU A 180 3.47 19.79 1.90
C GLU A 180 4.09 21.19 1.66
N SER A 181 5.24 21.45 2.27
CA SER A 181 5.98 22.71 2.09
C SER A 181 6.64 22.85 0.72
N MET A 182 6.82 21.75 -0.02
CA MET A 182 7.43 21.75 -1.35
C MET A 182 6.48 22.16 -2.47
N ASN A 183 5.21 22.42 -2.16
CA ASN A 183 4.20 22.84 -3.14
C ASN A 183 4.05 21.86 -4.34
N LEU A 184 4.07 20.55 -4.06
CA LEU A 184 4.03 19.48 -5.06
C LEU A 184 2.67 19.31 -5.74
N GLY A 185 1.62 19.98 -5.25
CA GLY A 185 0.28 19.99 -5.81
C GLY A 185 -0.75 20.62 -4.88
N ALA A 186 -1.92 20.96 -5.42
CA ALA A 186 -3.05 21.39 -4.61
C ALA A 186 -3.71 20.16 -3.97
N PRO A 187 -4.14 20.25 -2.70
CA PRO A 187 -4.90 19.16 -2.08
C PRO A 187 -6.18 18.90 -2.86
N PRO A 188 -6.61 17.63 -2.95
CA PRO A 188 -7.88 17.27 -3.58
C PRO A 188 -9.07 17.84 -2.77
N PRO A 189 -10.26 18.00 -3.39
CA PRO A 189 -11.45 18.41 -2.67
C PRO A 189 -11.81 17.40 -1.58
N VAL A 190 -12.32 17.90 -0.45
CA VAL A 190 -12.73 17.04 0.68
C VAL A 190 -13.84 16.10 0.21
N PRO A 191 -13.68 14.77 0.34
CA PRO A 191 -14.73 13.83 0.01
C PRO A 191 -15.98 14.03 0.88
N ALA A 192 -17.15 13.91 0.26
CA ALA A 192 -18.43 14.15 0.96
C ALA A 192 -18.62 13.25 2.20
N TYR A 193 -18.11 12.02 2.19
CA TYR A 193 -18.22 11.12 3.34
C TYR A 193 -17.36 11.57 4.54
N LEU A 194 -16.27 12.30 4.32
CA LEU A 194 -15.46 12.88 5.39
C LEU A 194 -16.15 14.09 6.00
N LEU A 195 -16.82 14.91 5.19
CA LEU A 195 -17.65 16.01 5.69
C LEU A 195 -18.76 15.49 6.59
N ALA A 196 -19.36 14.34 6.24
CA ALA A 196 -20.38 13.69 7.05
C ALA A 196 -19.87 13.18 8.41
N ARG A 197 -18.55 12.93 8.55
CA ARG A 197 -17.91 12.55 9.82
C ARG A 197 -17.52 13.73 10.71
N GLY A 198 -17.81 14.97 10.28
CA GLY A 198 -17.49 16.18 11.05
C GLY A 198 -16.00 16.47 11.17
N ILE A 199 -15.17 15.97 10.24
CA ILE A 199 -13.77 16.33 10.15
C ILE A 199 -13.71 17.79 9.71
N PRO A 200 -13.12 18.72 10.49
CA PRO A 200 -13.09 20.12 10.15
C PRO A 200 -12.29 20.33 8.86
N GLU A 201 -12.82 21.17 7.96
CA GLU A 201 -12.03 21.63 6.82
C GLU A 201 -10.73 22.28 7.31
N PRO A 202 -9.60 22.09 6.63
CA PRO A 202 -8.38 22.81 6.97
C PRO A 202 -8.68 24.31 6.90
N ALA A 203 -8.38 25.00 7.99
CA ALA A 203 -8.68 26.42 8.16
C ALA A 203 -8.32 27.21 6.90
N SER A 204 -9.24 27.99 6.40
CA SER A 204 -9.23 28.76 5.15
C SER A 204 -8.08 29.77 4.96
N GLY A 205 -7.10 29.81 5.87
CA GLY A 205 -5.91 30.64 5.77
C GLY A 205 -4.87 30.17 4.75
N LEU A 206 -4.88 28.89 4.36
CA LEU A 206 -3.95 28.34 3.36
C LEU A 206 -4.45 28.43 1.91
N CYS A 207 -5.74 28.67 1.69
CA CYS A 207 -6.31 28.74 0.32
C CYS A 207 -5.74 29.88 -0.53
N GLY A 208 -5.20 30.93 0.09
CA GLY A 208 -4.64 32.08 -0.64
C GLY A 208 -3.29 31.82 -1.33
N LEU A 209 -2.50 30.87 -0.84
CA LEU A 209 -1.18 30.54 -1.42
C LEU A 209 -1.25 29.41 -2.47
N ILE A 210 -2.34 28.67 -2.51
CA ILE A 210 -2.48 27.47 -3.36
C ILE A 210 -2.85 27.82 -4.82
N TRP A 211 -3.40 29.02 -5.07
CA TRP A 211 -3.80 29.42 -6.43
C TRP A 211 -2.64 29.63 -7.41
N CYS A 212 -1.45 29.91 -6.91
CA CYS A 212 -0.24 30.05 -7.75
C CYS A 212 0.37 28.71 -8.20
N ALA A 213 0.08 27.61 -7.53
CA ALA A 213 0.70 26.30 -7.78
C ALA A 213 0.09 25.53 -8.94
N SER A 214 -1.21 25.75 -9.25
CA SER A 214 -1.90 25.06 -10.35
C SER A 214 -1.30 25.38 -11.75
N ALA A 215 -0.55 26.46 -11.87
CA ALA A 215 0.14 26.83 -13.12
C ALA A 215 1.44 26.06 -13.35
N LEU A 216 2.14 25.64 -12.26
CA LEU A 216 3.42 24.93 -12.37
C LEU A 216 3.20 23.41 -12.63
N SER A 217 2.20 22.78 -12.02
CA SER A 217 1.92 21.36 -12.22
C SER A 217 1.51 21.05 -13.67
N ARG A 218 0.81 21.98 -14.33
CA ARG A 218 0.49 21.89 -15.78
C ARG A 218 1.73 22.01 -16.68
N ARG A 219 2.76 22.74 -16.24
CA ARG A 219 4.03 22.87 -17.00
C ARG A 219 4.88 21.61 -16.91
N VAL A 220 4.91 20.93 -15.78
CA VAL A 220 5.65 19.66 -15.63
C VAL A 220 5.00 18.55 -16.44
N ARG A 221 3.67 18.43 -16.41
CA ARG A 221 2.94 17.44 -17.24
C ARG A 221 3.11 17.68 -18.74
N ARG A 222 3.15 18.94 -19.21
CA ARG A 222 3.37 19.25 -20.66
C ARG A 222 4.79 18.97 -21.13
N ARG A 223 5.80 19.04 -20.28
CA ARG A 223 7.19 18.71 -20.67
C ARG A 223 7.45 17.19 -20.72
N ARG A 224 6.66 16.36 -20.04
CA ARG A 224 6.71 14.89 -20.16
C ARG A 224 5.96 14.34 -21.37
N ALA A 225 5.08 15.11 -21.98
CA ALA A 225 4.33 14.71 -23.20
C ALA A 225 5.02 15.14 -24.51
N SER A 226 6.18 15.82 -24.42
CA SER A 226 6.92 16.32 -25.59
C SER A 226 8.40 15.91 -25.57
N ALA A 227 8.76 14.86 -24.82
CA ALA A 227 10.02 14.14 -24.84
C ALA A 227 9.70 12.63 -24.95
#